data_da5988dead092cc752a2a3fb67545080
#
_entry.id   da5988dead092cc752a2a3fb67545080
#
_cell.length_a   1.000
_cell.length_b   1.000
_cell.length_c   1.000
_cell.angle_alpha   90.00
_cell.angle_beta   90.00
_cell.angle_gamma   90.00
#
_symmetry.space_group_name_H-M   'P 1'
#
loop_
_entity.id
_entity.type
_entity.pdbx_description
1 polymer ?
#
loop_
_entity_poly.entity_id
_entity_poly.type
_entity_poly.pdbx_seq_one_letter_code
_entity_poly.pdbx_strand_id
1 'polypeptide(L)'
;MRYVFESGLWETDFLLNEILPKGNIDYVNSLNLEDIDFKCDVFVFSCRLHDYLNIKNTIQRINPKVIIMLSDEFYQENKSIYNQLGNECELFLRQYHHPNYEYTLNTIHIPLGYTNGCKVFKQNKNLKWSFCGEKKSDRVEMINEFYNLNPYLIGNSLTKEVMCKIYSESIFVPCGRGNSSLDCFRLYEASMNGATPIVVGSKEEIECTFKYEENPPWVFAETWSEAMDKCMSTKINSQNVIEWWNQRVSKIKTKVRKVL
;
A
#
# COMPACT_ATOMS: atom_id res chain seq x y z
N MET A 1 -4.54 20.55 14.08
CA MET A 1 -4.08 19.15 14.24
C MET A 1 -2.56 19.12 14.11
N ARG A 2 -1.92 18.36 14.96
CA ARG A 2 -0.47 18.17 14.99
C ARG A 2 -0.14 16.71 14.71
N TYR A 3 0.73 16.47 13.76
CA TYR A 3 1.14 15.14 13.31
C TYR A 3 2.62 14.94 13.59
N VAL A 4 2.98 13.76 14.06
CA VAL A 4 4.35 13.32 14.21
C VAL A 4 4.60 12.18 13.22
N PHE A 5 5.55 12.38 12.33
CA PHE A 5 5.96 11.40 11.32
C PHE A 5 7.40 10.99 11.56
N GLU A 6 7.64 9.70 11.58
CA GLU A 6 9.00 9.20 11.44
C GLU A 6 9.58 9.62 10.08
N SER A 7 10.83 10.07 10.07
CA SER A 7 11.51 10.50 8.85
C SER A 7 11.84 9.30 7.95
N GLY A 8 11.80 9.52 6.63
CA GLY A 8 12.21 8.51 5.65
C GLY A 8 11.15 7.49 5.28
N LEU A 9 9.91 7.66 5.71
CA LEU A 9 8.79 6.81 5.29
C LEU A 9 8.52 6.97 3.79
N TRP A 10 8.24 5.85 3.13
CA TRP A 10 8.02 5.82 1.67
C TRP A 10 6.62 6.26 1.26
N GLU A 11 5.65 6.18 2.16
CA GLU A 11 4.22 6.42 1.93
C GLU A 11 3.74 7.78 2.46
N THR A 12 4.65 8.69 2.77
CA THR A 12 4.29 10.00 3.35
C THR A 12 3.31 10.76 2.47
N ASP A 13 3.57 10.83 1.15
CA ASP A 13 2.68 11.51 0.20
C ASP A 13 1.29 10.86 0.15
N PHE A 14 1.20 9.53 0.19
CA PHE A 14 -0.07 8.82 0.25
C PHE A 14 -0.87 9.21 1.50
N LEU A 15 -0.25 9.17 2.66
CA LEU A 15 -0.93 9.50 3.92
C LEU A 15 -1.40 10.95 3.95
N LEU A 16 -0.58 11.89 3.52
CA LEU A 16 -0.88 13.32 3.57
C LEU A 16 -1.91 13.76 2.52
N ASN A 17 -1.86 13.19 1.33
CA ASN A 17 -2.75 13.59 0.25
C ASN A 17 -4.11 12.89 0.34
N GLU A 18 -4.11 11.61 0.74
CA GLU A 18 -5.29 10.77 0.62
C GLU A 18 -5.98 10.46 1.96
N ILE A 19 -5.23 10.25 3.02
CA ILE A 19 -5.76 9.70 4.27
C ILE A 19 -6.02 10.78 5.30
N LEU A 20 -5.03 11.63 5.58
CA LEU A 20 -5.08 12.61 6.64
C LEU A 20 -5.72 13.93 6.19
N PRO A 21 -6.48 14.62 7.05
CA PRO A 21 -6.84 16.01 6.83
C PRO A 21 -5.59 16.91 6.89
N LYS A 22 -5.74 18.21 6.57
CA LYS A 22 -4.63 19.16 6.68
C LYS A 22 -4.23 19.35 8.15
N GLY A 23 -2.93 19.35 8.43
CA GLY A 23 -2.36 19.55 9.76
C GLY A 23 -0.90 19.97 9.70
N ASN A 24 -0.33 20.32 10.82
CA ASN A 24 1.09 20.62 10.97
C ASN A 24 1.87 19.32 11.20
N ILE A 25 2.99 19.17 10.52
CA ILE A 25 3.78 17.95 10.54
C ILE A 25 5.12 18.22 11.18
N ASP A 26 5.46 17.44 12.20
CA ASP A 26 6.78 17.36 12.81
C ASP A 26 7.44 16.06 12.36
N TYR A 27 8.55 16.15 11.64
CA TYR A 27 9.34 14.98 11.26
C TYR A 27 10.35 14.66 12.36
N VAL A 28 10.39 13.42 12.78
CA VAL A 28 11.31 12.95 13.83
C VAL A 28 12.20 11.83 13.29
N ASN A 29 13.45 11.81 13.71
CA ASN A 29 14.34 10.72 13.39
C ASN A 29 13.94 9.49 14.22
N SER A 30 14.01 8.30 13.64
CA SER A 30 13.75 7.03 14.31
C SER A 30 14.57 6.83 15.60
N LEU A 31 15.78 7.38 15.65
CA LEU A 31 16.66 7.30 16.82
C LEU A 31 16.24 8.22 17.98
N ASN A 32 15.38 9.20 17.72
CA ASN A 32 15.02 10.28 18.66
C ASN A 32 13.54 10.27 19.07
N LEU A 33 12.87 9.14 18.97
CA LEU A 33 11.45 9.04 19.37
C LEU A 33 11.26 9.32 20.87
N GLU A 34 12.25 9.04 21.69
CA GLU A 34 12.24 9.31 23.12
C GLU A 34 12.33 10.81 23.46
N ASP A 35 12.82 11.63 22.54
CA ASP A 35 12.96 13.10 22.73
C ASP A 35 11.67 13.88 22.47
N ILE A 36 10.59 13.21 22.00
CA ILE A 36 9.31 13.86 21.75
C ILE A 36 8.63 14.13 23.10
N ASP A 37 8.50 15.39 23.48
CA ASP A 37 7.96 15.84 24.75
C ASP A 37 6.59 16.54 24.64
N PHE A 38 5.97 16.50 23.47
CA PHE A 38 4.70 17.18 23.19
C PHE A 38 3.60 16.21 22.73
N LYS A 39 2.35 16.60 22.92
CA LYS A 39 1.17 15.86 22.47
C LYS A 39 0.96 16.02 20.97
N CYS A 40 0.44 15.00 20.32
CA CYS A 40 0.04 15.05 18.91
C CYS A 40 -1.31 14.36 18.69
N ASP A 41 -1.95 14.65 17.55
CA ASP A 41 -3.22 14.02 17.16
C ASP A 41 -2.97 12.71 16.40
N VAL A 42 -1.89 12.66 15.60
CA VAL A 42 -1.52 11.50 14.77
C VAL A 42 -0.05 11.17 14.96
N PHE A 43 0.24 9.89 15.16
CA PHE A 43 1.60 9.35 15.17
C PHE A 43 1.78 8.31 14.07
N VAL A 44 2.80 8.50 13.22
CA VAL A 44 3.12 7.62 12.08
C VAL A 44 4.53 7.08 12.22
N PHE A 45 4.68 5.78 12.22
CA PHE A 45 5.97 5.12 12.36
C PHE A 45 6.07 3.83 11.53
N SER A 46 7.32 3.39 11.27
CA SER A 46 7.63 2.09 10.69
C SER A 46 7.97 1.07 11.78
N CYS A 47 7.27 -0.05 11.84
CA CYS A 47 7.57 -1.10 12.82
C CYS A 47 8.88 -1.86 12.55
N ARG A 48 9.55 -1.61 11.42
CA ARG A 48 10.84 -2.26 11.09
C ARG A 48 11.99 -1.81 11.97
N LEU A 49 11.96 -0.54 12.40
CA LEU A 49 13.10 0.14 13.03
C LEU A 49 13.01 0.16 14.55
N HIS A 50 11.90 -0.28 15.13
CA HIS A 50 11.63 -0.12 16.54
C HIS A 50 11.20 -1.41 17.20
N ASP A 51 11.57 -1.56 18.47
CA ASP A 51 10.94 -2.54 19.35
C ASP A 51 9.61 -2.01 19.91
N TYR A 52 8.76 -2.94 20.32
CA TYR A 52 7.41 -2.65 20.82
C TYR A 52 7.41 -1.72 22.05
N LEU A 53 8.35 -1.93 23.00
CA LEU A 53 8.35 -1.18 24.27
C LEU A 53 8.70 0.29 24.03
N ASN A 54 9.67 0.57 23.16
CA ASN A 54 10.04 1.93 22.81
C ASN A 54 8.88 2.68 22.16
N ILE A 55 8.18 2.03 21.21
CA ILE A 55 7.00 2.62 20.58
C ILE A 55 5.88 2.83 21.60
N LYS A 56 5.59 1.85 22.44
CA LYS A 56 4.55 1.97 23.46
C LYS A 56 4.82 3.13 24.43
N ASN A 57 6.02 3.24 24.94
CA ASN A 57 6.43 4.33 25.83
C ASN A 57 6.29 5.70 25.15
N THR A 58 6.68 5.80 23.88
CA THR A 58 6.49 7.02 23.09
C THR A 58 5.02 7.36 22.96
N ILE A 59 4.17 6.41 22.54
CA ILE A 59 2.73 6.60 22.38
C ILE A 59 2.09 7.08 23.69
N GLN A 60 2.41 6.47 24.82
CA GLN A 60 1.88 6.87 26.13
C GLN A 60 2.27 8.29 26.51
N ARG A 61 3.45 8.74 26.11
CA ARG A 61 3.92 10.10 26.34
C ARG A 61 3.25 11.14 25.46
N ILE A 62 3.14 10.86 24.14
CA ILE A 62 2.58 11.78 23.15
C ILE A 62 1.06 11.71 23.03
N ASN A 63 0.45 10.61 23.49
CA ASN A 63 -1.00 10.37 23.59
C ASN A 63 -1.79 10.70 22.30
N PRO A 64 -1.49 10.05 21.16
CA PRO A 64 -2.14 10.34 19.89
C PRO A 64 -3.55 9.75 19.86
N LYS A 65 -4.48 10.41 19.15
CA LYS A 65 -5.81 9.85 18.85
C LYS A 65 -5.74 8.78 17.76
N VAL A 66 -4.87 8.99 16.78
CA VAL A 66 -4.68 8.08 15.65
C VAL A 66 -3.24 7.61 15.60
N ILE A 67 -3.05 6.29 15.52
CA ILE A 67 -1.76 5.66 15.28
C ILE A 67 -1.77 5.05 13.88
N ILE A 68 -0.71 5.26 13.12
CA ILE A 68 -0.50 4.64 11.81
C ILE A 68 0.81 3.84 11.84
N MET A 69 0.69 2.53 11.76
CA MET A 69 1.83 1.62 11.70
C MET A 69 2.04 1.12 10.29
N LEU A 70 3.25 1.31 9.78
CA LEU A 70 3.67 0.95 8.43
C LEU A 70 4.70 -0.19 8.46
N SER A 71 4.88 -0.83 7.30
CA SER A 71 6.03 -1.70 7.01
C SER A 71 6.14 -2.99 7.83
N ASP A 72 5.03 -3.65 8.17
CA ASP A 72 5.03 -4.94 8.87
C ASP A 72 4.96 -6.17 7.93
N GLU A 73 5.54 -6.06 6.73
CA GLU A 73 5.51 -7.09 5.68
C GLU A 73 6.16 -8.42 6.11
N PHE A 74 7.13 -8.38 7.02
CA PHE A 74 7.89 -9.57 7.39
C PHE A 74 7.13 -10.45 8.39
N TYR A 75 6.40 -11.45 7.89
CA TYR A 75 5.67 -12.43 8.71
C TYR A 75 6.55 -13.28 9.64
N GLN A 76 7.85 -13.37 9.38
CA GLN A 76 8.81 -14.14 10.19
C GLN A 76 9.10 -13.48 11.54
N GLU A 77 8.95 -12.19 11.64
CA GLU A 77 9.06 -11.47 12.88
C GLU A 77 7.67 -11.39 13.53
N ASN A 78 7.55 -11.88 14.76
CA ASN A 78 6.28 -11.81 15.48
C ASN A 78 5.94 -10.35 15.81
N LYS A 79 5.16 -9.72 14.94
CA LYS A 79 4.65 -8.35 15.13
C LYS A 79 3.23 -8.32 15.72
N SER A 80 2.69 -9.46 16.16
CA SER A 80 1.34 -9.54 16.74
C SER A 80 1.19 -8.65 17.98
N ILE A 81 2.24 -8.51 18.78
CA ILE A 81 2.25 -7.67 19.98
C ILE A 81 1.90 -6.20 19.67
N TYR A 82 2.23 -5.71 18.46
CA TYR A 82 1.92 -4.34 18.07
C TYR A 82 0.42 -4.08 17.95
N ASN A 83 -0.43 -5.12 17.84
CA ASN A 83 -1.88 -4.94 17.85
C ASN A 83 -2.40 -4.34 19.16
N GLN A 84 -1.67 -4.56 20.26
CA GLN A 84 -2.01 -3.98 21.55
C GLN A 84 -1.93 -2.44 21.55
N LEU A 85 -1.20 -1.83 20.59
CA LEU A 85 -1.16 -0.37 20.43
C LEU A 85 -2.54 0.21 20.09
N GLY A 86 -3.44 -0.58 19.54
CA GLY A 86 -4.83 -0.18 19.34
C GLY A 86 -5.54 0.20 20.63
N ASN A 87 -5.13 -0.34 21.79
CA ASN A 87 -5.68 0.04 23.09
C ASN A 87 -5.20 1.41 23.60
N GLU A 88 -4.17 1.97 22.98
CA GLU A 88 -3.55 3.25 23.37
C GLU A 88 -4.06 4.43 22.52
N CYS A 89 -5.06 4.22 21.62
CA CYS A 89 -5.58 5.26 20.74
C CYS A 89 -7.06 5.04 20.40
N GLU A 90 -7.69 6.03 19.79
CA GLU A 90 -9.08 5.94 19.31
C GLU A 90 -9.18 5.19 17.97
N LEU A 91 -8.13 5.26 17.13
CA LEU A 91 -8.07 4.60 15.83
C LEU A 91 -6.66 4.12 15.53
N PHE A 92 -6.52 2.84 15.22
CA PHE A 92 -5.27 2.22 14.83
C PHE A 92 -5.31 1.83 13.35
N LEU A 93 -4.48 2.45 12.53
CA LEU A 93 -4.32 2.11 11.12
C LEU A 93 -3.05 1.28 10.94
N ARG A 94 -3.16 0.17 10.21
CA ARG A 94 -2.01 -0.64 9.85
C ARG A 94 -2.12 -1.18 8.44
N GLN A 95 -0.97 -1.41 7.81
CA GLN A 95 -0.83 -2.15 6.57
C GLN A 95 -0.89 -3.65 6.87
N TYR A 96 -0.82 -4.49 5.88
CA TYR A 96 -0.75 -5.96 5.92
C TYR A 96 -1.68 -6.65 6.93
N HIS A 97 -2.45 -7.59 6.43
CA HIS A 97 -3.29 -8.47 7.23
C HIS A 97 -2.58 -9.81 7.47
N HIS A 98 -2.54 -10.23 8.71
CA HIS A 98 -2.00 -11.53 9.13
C HIS A 98 -3.14 -12.38 9.71
N PRO A 99 -3.44 -13.56 9.10
CA PRO A 99 -4.62 -14.33 9.44
C PRO A 99 -4.65 -14.82 10.89
N ASN A 100 -3.46 -15.00 11.48
CA ASN A 100 -3.31 -15.53 12.85
C ASN A 100 -3.18 -14.43 13.92
N TYR A 101 -3.37 -13.16 13.54
CA TYR A 101 -3.28 -12.07 14.50
C TYR A 101 -4.68 -11.65 14.99
N GLU A 102 -4.79 -11.43 16.29
CA GLU A 102 -5.93 -10.76 16.89
C GLU A 102 -5.76 -9.24 16.79
N TYR A 103 -6.82 -8.57 16.38
CA TYR A 103 -6.84 -7.12 16.20
C TYR A 103 -7.83 -6.47 17.15
N THR A 104 -7.49 -5.28 17.66
CA THR A 104 -8.44 -4.47 18.43
C THR A 104 -9.59 -3.98 17.55
N LEU A 105 -10.76 -3.73 18.15
CA LEU A 105 -11.98 -3.34 17.40
C LEU A 105 -11.83 -2.02 16.64
N ASN A 106 -10.93 -1.16 17.06
CA ASN A 106 -10.61 0.11 16.41
C ASN A 106 -9.48 0.00 15.37
N THR A 107 -9.01 -1.22 15.05
CA THR A 107 -8.02 -1.44 14.00
C THR A 107 -8.66 -1.38 12.63
N ILE A 108 -8.05 -0.63 11.72
CA ILE A 108 -8.41 -0.56 10.31
C ILE A 108 -7.18 -0.90 9.47
N HIS A 109 -7.35 -1.84 8.54
CA HIS A 109 -6.33 -2.12 7.54
C HIS A 109 -6.39 -1.08 6.42
N ILE A 110 -5.24 -0.50 6.13
CA ILE A 110 -5.04 0.44 5.03
C ILE A 110 -4.19 -0.21 3.94
N PRO A 111 -4.42 0.14 2.66
CA PRO A 111 -3.55 -0.30 1.58
C PRO A 111 -2.14 0.26 1.78
N LEU A 112 -1.13 -0.37 1.15
CA LEU A 112 0.21 0.22 1.11
C LEU A 112 0.19 1.63 0.49
N GLY A 113 -0.74 1.87 -0.41
CA GLY A 113 -0.84 3.13 -1.13
C GLY A 113 0.26 3.26 -2.18
N TYR A 114 0.82 4.44 -2.30
CA TYR A 114 1.87 4.72 -3.28
C TYR A 114 3.08 5.38 -2.62
N THR A 115 4.23 5.19 -3.25
CA THR A 115 5.49 5.76 -2.77
C THR A 115 5.59 7.25 -3.08
N ASN A 116 6.39 7.96 -2.28
CA ASN A 116 6.61 9.41 -2.43
C ASN A 116 7.00 9.80 -3.86
N GLY A 117 6.43 10.89 -4.36
CA GLY A 117 6.65 11.40 -5.70
C GLY A 117 5.76 10.79 -6.79
N CYS A 118 4.90 9.81 -6.46
CA CYS A 118 3.91 9.31 -7.40
C CYS A 118 2.81 10.35 -7.68
N LYS A 119 2.35 10.37 -8.92
CA LYS A 119 1.32 11.32 -9.41
C LYS A 119 0.28 10.58 -10.25
N VAL A 120 -0.92 11.15 -10.31
CA VAL A 120 -1.98 10.68 -11.21
C VAL A 120 -1.80 11.33 -12.59
N PHE A 121 -1.79 10.50 -13.62
CA PHE A 121 -1.80 10.93 -15.02
C PHE A 121 -3.06 10.40 -15.70
N LYS A 122 -3.51 11.13 -16.73
CA LYS A 122 -4.61 10.72 -17.61
C LYS A 122 -4.07 10.64 -19.03
N GLN A 123 -3.81 9.44 -19.51
CA GLN A 123 -3.28 9.18 -20.83
C GLN A 123 -4.18 8.17 -21.58
N ASN A 124 -4.06 8.13 -22.90
CA ASN A 124 -4.66 7.07 -23.71
C ASN A 124 -3.94 5.75 -23.42
N LYS A 125 -4.67 4.64 -23.39
CA LYS A 125 -4.13 3.30 -23.18
C LYS A 125 -3.43 2.81 -24.46
N ASN A 126 -2.14 3.06 -24.57
CA ASN A 126 -1.30 2.71 -25.72
C ASN A 126 -0.53 1.40 -25.52
N LEU A 127 -0.39 0.95 -24.29
CA LEU A 127 0.31 -0.28 -23.92
C LEU A 127 -0.69 -1.35 -23.47
N LYS A 128 -0.50 -2.57 -23.93
CA LYS A 128 -1.25 -3.71 -23.40
C LYS A 128 -0.88 -3.97 -21.95
N TRP A 129 0.43 -3.96 -21.66
CA TRP A 129 0.93 -4.07 -20.31
C TRP A 129 2.24 -3.35 -20.12
N SER A 130 2.59 -3.12 -18.85
CA SER A 130 3.92 -2.64 -18.50
C SER A 130 4.37 -3.21 -17.15
N PHE A 131 5.69 -3.27 -16.99
CA PHE A 131 6.32 -3.59 -15.72
C PHE A 131 7.43 -2.59 -15.42
N CYS A 132 7.35 -1.91 -14.28
CA CYS A 132 8.38 -1.00 -13.81
C CYS A 132 8.96 -1.54 -12.49
N GLY A 133 10.21 -2.01 -12.54
CA GLY A 133 10.88 -2.56 -11.37
C GLY A 133 12.00 -3.54 -11.70
N GLU A 134 12.60 -4.06 -10.66
CA GLU A 134 13.69 -5.00 -10.75
C GLU A 134 13.18 -6.40 -11.16
N LYS A 135 13.90 -7.06 -12.08
CA LYS A 135 13.62 -8.42 -12.52
C LYS A 135 14.21 -9.41 -11.54
N LYS A 136 13.41 -9.88 -10.60
CA LYS A 136 13.81 -10.88 -9.59
C LYS A 136 12.65 -11.80 -9.23
N SER A 137 12.95 -12.96 -8.65
CA SER A 137 11.96 -13.93 -8.19
C SER A 137 10.94 -14.30 -9.29
N ASP A 138 9.65 -14.34 -8.96
CA ASP A 138 8.51 -14.64 -9.84
C ASP A 138 8.36 -13.66 -11.02
N ARG A 139 8.99 -12.48 -10.94
CA ARG A 139 8.90 -11.45 -11.98
C ARG A 139 9.59 -11.85 -13.28
N VAL A 140 10.55 -12.79 -13.24
CA VAL A 140 11.18 -13.32 -14.45
C VAL A 140 10.18 -14.18 -15.23
N GLU A 141 9.48 -15.10 -14.55
CA GLU A 141 8.42 -15.90 -15.14
C GLU A 141 7.29 -15.01 -15.68
N MET A 142 6.80 -14.08 -14.86
CA MET A 142 5.82 -13.08 -15.24
C MET A 142 6.18 -12.38 -16.57
N ILE A 143 7.39 -11.87 -16.70
CA ILE A 143 7.83 -11.18 -17.91
C ILE A 143 7.83 -12.11 -19.11
N ASN A 144 8.28 -13.35 -18.96
CA ASN A 144 8.32 -14.34 -20.04
C ASN A 144 6.93 -14.67 -20.56
N GLU A 145 5.95 -14.87 -19.66
CA GLU A 145 4.57 -15.18 -20.03
C GLU A 145 3.90 -14.02 -20.80
N PHE A 146 4.13 -12.79 -20.34
CA PHE A 146 3.54 -11.59 -20.95
C PHE A 146 4.28 -11.08 -22.19
N TYR A 147 5.47 -11.62 -22.52
CA TYR A 147 6.35 -11.08 -23.55
C TYR A 147 5.69 -10.97 -24.94
N ASN A 148 4.81 -11.91 -25.29
CA ASN A 148 4.12 -11.93 -26.57
C ASN A 148 2.88 -11.02 -26.64
N LEU A 149 2.47 -10.41 -25.55
CA LEU A 149 1.33 -9.50 -25.49
C LEU A 149 1.78 -8.05 -25.80
N ASN A 150 1.71 -7.66 -27.06
CA ASN A 150 2.17 -6.37 -27.56
C ASN A 150 1.01 -5.36 -27.74
N PRO A 151 1.27 -4.02 -27.66
CA PRO A 151 2.54 -3.40 -27.26
C PRO A 151 2.76 -3.38 -25.75
N TYR A 152 4.01 -3.45 -25.31
CA TYR A 152 4.37 -3.41 -23.89
C TYR A 152 5.60 -2.54 -23.61
N LEU A 153 5.83 -2.21 -22.32
CA LEU A 153 7.03 -1.53 -21.84
C LEU A 153 7.55 -2.19 -20.54
N ILE A 154 8.84 -2.46 -20.50
CA ILE A 154 9.54 -2.90 -19.30
C ILE A 154 10.60 -1.85 -18.95
N GLY A 155 10.48 -1.27 -17.75
CA GLY A 155 11.37 -0.23 -17.25
C GLY A 155 12.03 -0.62 -15.93
N ASN A 156 13.26 -0.16 -15.73
CA ASN A 156 13.98 -0.27 -14.47
C ASN A 156 14.62 1.08 -14.11
N SER A 157 14.78 1.35 -12.82
CA SER A 157 15.41 2.59 -12.33
C SER A 157 14.77 3.89 -12.85
N LEU A 158 13.45 3.87 -13.06
CA LEU A 158 12.68 5.02 -13.51
C LEU A 158 12.37 5.97 -12.34
N THR A 159 12.22 7.25 -12.65
CA THR A 159 11.62 8.17 -11.68
C THR A 159 10.16 7.81 -11.43
N LYS A 160 9.62 8.15 -10.25
CA LYS A 160 8.22 7.86 -9.92
C LYS A 160 7.24 8.49 -10.89
N GLU A 161 7.54 9.70 -11.35
CA GLU A 161 6.72 10.41 -12.34
C GLU A 161 6.65 9.66 -13.67
N VAL A 162 7.80 9.21 -14.21
CA VAL A 162 7.86 8.43 -15.44
C VAL A 162 7.13 7.09 -15.28
N MET A 163 7.33 6.40 -14.16
CA MET A 163 6.65 5.15 -13.84
C MET A 163 5.12 5.32 -13.83
N CYS A 164 4.61 6.33 -13.13
CA CYS A 164 3.17 6.60 -13.06
C CYS A 164 2.59 6.97 -14.44
N LYS A 165 3.36 7.70 -15.28
CA LYS A 165 2.94 7.98 -16.66
C LYS A 165 2.81 6.71 -17.48
N ILE A 166 3.80 5.79 -17.39
CA ILE A 166 3.73 4.48 -18.06
C ILE A 166 2.52 3.68 -17.60
N TYR A 167 2.22 3.65 -16.29
CA TYR A 167 1.02 2.97 -15.77
C TYR A 167 -0.26 3.61 -16.32
N SER A 168 -0.31 4.93 -16.46
CA SER A 168 -1.49 5.61 -17.03
C SER A 168 -1.72 5.25 -18.52
N GLU A 169 -0.66 4.90 -19.25
CA GLU A 169 -0.72 4.45 -20.64
C GLU A 169 -0.99 2.94 -20.78
N SER A 170 -0.92 2.16 -19.71
CA SER A 170 -1.03 0.70 -19.72
C SER A 170 -2.46 0.24 -19.41
N ILE A 171 -2.89 -0.83 -20.09
CA ILE A 171 -4.14 -1.52 -19.75
C ILE A 171 -3.91 -2.37 -18.50
N PHE A 172 -2.85 -3.19 -18.50
CA PHE A 172 -2.50 -4.09 -17.41
C PHE A 172 -1.14 -3.75 -16.80
N VAL A 173 -1.02 -4.02 -15.49
CA VAL A 173 0.26 -3.97 -14.78
C VAL A 173 0.41 -5.25 -13.98
N PRO A 174 1.18 -6.25 -14.48
CA PRO A 174 1.53 -7.42 -13.70
C PRO A 174 2.32 -7.03 -12.45
N CYS A 175 1.84 -7.47 -11.29
CA CYS A 175 2.39 -7.12 -9.98
C CYS A 175 2.98 -8.35 -9.32
N GLY A 176 4.19 -8.73 -9.72
CA GLY A 176 4.93 -9.76 -9.00
C GLY A 176 5.16 -9.36 -7.54
N ARG A 177 5.42 -10.34 -6.69
CA ARG A 177 5.52 -10.17 -5.22
C ARG A 177 6.36 -8.97 -4.80
N GLY A 178 6.02 -8.41 -3.64
CA GLY A 178 6.88 -7.52 -2.87
C GLY A 178 8.14 -8.25 -2.40
N ASN A 179 8.57 -8.04 -1.18
CA ASN A 179 9.66 -8.84 -0.61
C ASN A 179 9.17 -10.20 -0.10
N SER A 180 8.03 -10.25 0.56
CA SER A 180 7.42 -11.48 1.11
C SER A 180 5.93 -11.61 0.78
N SER A 181 5.19 -10.52 0.60
CA SER A 181 3.76 -10.51 0.39
C SER A 181 3.38 -10.33 -1.09
N LEU A 182 2.16 -10.76 -1.45
CA LEU A 182 1.52 -10.38 -2.72
C LEU A 182 1.20 -8.88 -2.74
N ASP A 183 0.98 -8.28 -1.58
CA ASP A 183 0.72 -6.85 -1.47
C ASP A 183 1.99 -6.05 -1.76
N CYS A 184 1.88 -5.11 -2.70
CA CYS A 184 3.00 -4.26 -3.08
C CYS A 184 2.50 -2.90 -3.60
N PHE A 185 3.33 -1.87 -3.48
CA PHE A 185 2.99 -0.51 -3.93
C PHE A 185 2.48 -0.44 -5.37
N ARG A 186 3.00 -1.29 -6.25
CA ARG A 186 2.67 -1.32 -7.68
C ARG A 186 1.17 -1.54 -7.94
N LEU A 187 0.49 -2.31 -7.10
CA LEU A 187 -0.95 -2.53 -7.18
C LEU A 187 -1.72 -1.20 -7.10
N TYR A 188 -1.35 -0.36 -6.17
CA TYR A 188 -2.04 0.91 -5.90
C TYR A 188 -1.56 2.03 -6.81
N GLU A 189 -0.26 2.06 -7.13
CA GLU A 189 0.34 2.98 -8.10
C GLU A 189 -0.26 2.78 -9.51
N ALA A 190 -0.53 1.53 -9.89
CA ALA A 190 -1.23 1.20 -11.13
C ALA A 190 -2.72 1.57 -11.05
N SER A 191 -3.40 1.22 -9.95
CA SER A 191 -4.83 1.48 -9.77
C SER A 191 -5.16 2.97 -9.80
N MET A 192 -4.39 3.82 -9.10
CA MET A 192 -4.60 5.27 -9.13
C MET A 192 -4.41 5.89 -10.51
N ASN A 193 -3.63 5.24 -11.39
CA ASN A 193 -3.40 5.63 -12.78
C ASN A 193 -4.31 4.88 -13.79
N GLY A 194 -5.32 4.16 -13.32
CA GLY A 194 -6.32 3.49 -14.15
C GLY A 194 -5.80 2.29 -14.94
N ALA A 195 -4.65 1.72 -14.57
CA ALA A 195 -4.23 0.42 -15.07
C ALA A 195 -4.79 -0.69 -14.17
N THR A 196 -5.10 -1.84 -14.76
CA THR A 196 -5.59 -3.00 -14.01
C THR A 196 -4.41 -3.81 -13.49
N PRO A 197 -4.21 -3.89 -12.16
CA PRO A 197 -3.24 -4.78 -11.58
C PRO A 197 -3.55 -6.24 -11.86
N ILE A 198 -2.49 -7.05 -11.98
CA ILE A 198 -2.58 -8.50 -12.06
C ILE A 198 -1.82 -9.09 -10.88
N VAL A 199 -2.47 -9.97 -10.15
CA VAL A 199 -1.93 -10.63 -8.95
C VAL A 199 -1.95 -12.14 -9.16
N VAL A 200 -0.83 -12.79 -8.90
CA VAL A 200 -0.70 -14.25 -9.00
C VAL A 200 -0.28 -14.82 -7.64
N GLY A 201 -1.05 -15.79 -7.16
CA GLY A 201 -0.83 -16.48 -5.89
C GLY A 201 -1.89 -17.55 -5.67
N SER A 202 -1.76 -18.39 -4.66
CA SER A 202 -2.83 -19.33 -4.33
C SER A 202 -4.10 -18.61 -3.93
N LYS A 203 -5.25 -19.24 -4.07
CA LYS A 203 -6.54 -18.67 -3.70
C LYS A 203 -6.54 -18.23 -2.24
N GLU A 204 -6.04 -19.07 -1.35
CA GLU A 204 -5.97 -18.80 0.09
C GLU A 204 -5.09 -17.59 0.39
N GLU A 205 -3.95 -17.47 -0.30
CA GLU A 205 -3.03 -16.34 -0.12
C GLU A 205 -3.67 -15.04 -0.61
N ILE A 206 -4.34 -15.07 -1.76
CA ILE A 206 -5.04 -13.90 -2.32
C ILE A 206 -6.16 -13.45 -1.38
N GLU A 207 -7.04 -14.37 -0.95
CA GLU A 207 -8.14 -14.08 -0.05
C GLU A 207 -7.66 -13.53 1.30
N CYS A 208 -6.56 -14.06 1.83
CA CYS A 208 -5.96 -13.59 3.06
C CYS A 208 -5.36 -12.20 2.90
N THR A 209 -4.51 -12.02 1.88
CA THR A 209 -3.76 -10.76 1.67
C THR A 209 -4.70 -9.58 1.41
N PHE A 210 -5.72 -9.80 0.58
CA PHE A 210 -6.63 -8.74 0.14
C PHE A 210 -7.99 -8.76 0.82
N LYS A 211 -8.12 -9.40 1.96
CA LYS A 211 -9.36 -9.53 2.74
C LYS A 211 -10.10 -8.19 2.97
N TYR A 212 -9.37 -7.12 3.12
CA TYR A 212 -9.92 -5.79 3.41
C TYR A 212 -9.98 -4.86 2.20
N GLU A 213 -9.60 -5.33 1.00
CA GLU A 213 -9.58 -4.50 -0.20
C GLU A 213 -10.93 -4.39 -0.93
N GLU A 214 -11.99 -5.00 -0.39
CA GLU A 214 -13.38 -4.81 -0.83
C GLU A 214 -13.56 -4.95 -2.36
N ASN A 215 -13.32 -6.14 -2.88
CA ASN A 215 -13.53 -6.51 -4.29
C ASN A 215 -12.78 -5.60 -5.28
N PRO A 216 -11.47 -5.50 -5.22
CA PRO A 216 -10.73 -4.71 -6.19
C PRO A 216 -10.93 -5.24 -7.60
N PRO A 217 -11.10 -4.39 -8.62
CA PRO A 217 -11.31 -4.80 -10.00
C PRO A 217 -9.98 -5.20 -10.66
N TRP A 218 -9.22 -6.06 -9.97
CA TRP A 218 -7.94 -6.59 -10.40
C TRP A 218 -8.10 -7.95 -11.05
N VAL A 219 -7.10 -8.39 -11.80
CA VAL A 219 -7.04 -9.76 -12.31
C VAL A 219 -6.32 -10.64 -11.30
N PHE A 220 -7.01 -11.64 -10.77
CA PHE A 220 -6.45 -12.64 -9.87
C PHE A 220 -6.30 -13.97 -10.59
N ALA A 221 -5.17 -14.65 -10.41
CA ALA A 221 -4.88 -15.95 -11.01
C ALA A 221 -3.94 -16.77 -10.10
N GLU A 222 -3.89 -18.08 -10.33
CA GLU A 222 -2.97 -18.95 -9.59
C GLU A 222 -1.61 -19.09 -10.29
N THR A 223 -1.58 -18.87 -11.61
CA THR A 223 -0.35 -18.88 -12.41
C THR A 223 -0.27 -17.69 -13.36
N TRP A 224 0.92 -17.34 -13.80
CA TRP A 224 1.12 -16.26 -14.78
C TRP A 224 0.51 -16.60 -16.13
N SER A 225 0.49 -17.86 -16.54
CA SER A 225 -0.17 -18.33 -17.76
C SER A 225 -1.68 -18.11 -17.69
N GLU A 226 -2.33 -18.52 -16.59
CA GLU A 226 -3.76 -18.26 -16.36
C GLU A 226 -4.06 -16.74 -16.36
N ALA A 227 -3.19 -15.96 -15.73
CA ALA A 227 -3.32 -14.51 -15.72
C ALA A 227 -3.32 -13.91 -17.12
N MET A 228 -2.43 -14.38 -17.98
CA MET A 228 -2.34 -13.98 -19.38
C MET A 228 -3.62 -14.31 -20.15
N ASP A 229 -4.15 -15.53 -20.00
CA ASP A 229 -5.42 -15.96 -20.63
C ASP A 229 -6.60 -15.09 -20.17
N LYS A 230 -6.68 -14.79 -18.88
CA LYS A 230 -7.68 -13.87 -18.33
C LYS A 230 -7.57 -12.48 -18.93
N CYS A 231 -6.35 -11.95 -19.10
CA CYS A 231 -6.12 -10.64 -19.74
C CYS A 231 -6.58 -10.60 -21.20
N MET A 232 -6.43 -11.69 -21.93
CA MET A 232 -6.88 -11.79 -23.32
C MET A 232 -8.40 -11.81 -23.46
N SER A 233 -9.11 -12.38 -22.48
CA SER A 233 -10.57 -12.54 -22.51
C SER A 233 -11.35 -11.43 -21.79
N THR A 234 -10.71 -10.68 -20.90
CA THR A 234 -11.37 -9.70 -20.03
C THR A 234 -11.55 -8.36 -20.73
N LYS A 235 -12.78 -7.84 -20.73
CA LYS A 235 -13.04 -6.44 -21.08
C LYS A 235 -12.69 -5.55 -19.90
N ILE A 236 -11.65 -4.76 -20.05
CA ILE A 236 -11.16 -3.85 -19.02
C ILE A 236 -11.90 -2.52 -19.08
N ASN A 237 -12.25 -2.00 -17.90
CA ASN A 237 -12.74 -0.65 -17.71
C ASN A 237 -11.83 0.08 -16.72
N SER A 238 -10.90 0.88 -17.24
CA SER A 238 -9.98 1.69 -16.44
C SER A 238 -10.70 2.61 -15.45
N GLN A 239 -11.90 3.05 -15.78
CA GLN A 239 -12.69 3.91 -14.91
C GLN A 239 -13.11 3.17 -13.64
N ASN A 240 -13.48 1.89 -13.73
CA ASN A 240 -13.84 1.09 -12.56
C ASN A 240 -12.67 0.95 -11.57
N VAL A 241 -11.42 0.85 -12.08
CA VAL A 241 -10.23 0.76 -11.25
C VAL A 241 -9.98 2.05 -10.48
N ILE A 242 -10.10 3.19 -11.16
CA ILE A 242 -9.96 4.52 -10.54
C ILE A 242 -11.08 4.77 -9.51
N GLU A 243 -12.31 4.41 -9.84
CA GLU A 243 -13.46 4.58 -8.94
C GLU A 243 -13.32 3.73 -7.68
N TRP A 244 -12.91 2.47 -7.84
CA TRP A 244 -12.63 1.60 -6.70
C TRP A 244 -11.55 2.21 -5.79
N TRP A 245 -10.42 2.65 -6.35
CA TRP A 245 -9.35 3.30 -5.59
C TRP A 245 -9.85 4.50 -4.81
N ASN A 246 -10.54 5.42 -5.48
CA ASN A 246 -11.08 6.63 -4.86
C ASN A 246 -12.08 6.31 -3.73
N GLN A 247 -12.95 5.32 -3.92
CA GLN A 247 -13.90 4.87 -2.91
C GLN A 247 -13.18 4.27 -1.70
N ARG A 248 -12.16 3.41 -1.94
CA ARG A 248 -11.37 2.78 -0.90
C ARG A 248 -10.68 3.81 -0.01
N VAL A 249 -10.00 4.77 -0.61
CA VAL A 249 -9.31 5.87 0.09
C VAL A 249 -10.31 6.76 0.83
N SER A 250 -11.41 7.12 0.18
CA SER A 250 -12.46 7.97 0.79
C SER A 250 -13.08 7.35 2.04
N LYS A 251 -13.31 6.03 2.05
CA LYS A 251 -13.81 5.31 3.22
C LYS A 251 -12.85 5.41 4.41
N ILE A 252 -11.55 5.22 4.17
CA ILE A 252 -10.53 5.34 5.21
C ILE A 252 -10.47 6.78 5.74
N LYS A 253 -10.36 7.74 4.82
CA LYS A 253 -10.33 9.18 5.14
C LYS A 253 -11.52 9.62 6.00
N THR A 254 -12.72 9.11 5.68
CA THR A 254 -13.94 9.39 6.45
C THR A 254 -13.84 8.88 7.88
N LYS A 255 -13.29 7.68 8.09
CA LYS A 255 -13.10 7.11 9.44
C LYS A 255 -12.07 7.92 10.24
N VAL A 256 -10.95 8.29 9.61
CA VAL A 256 -9.93 9.14 10.24
C VAL A 256 -10.50 10.50 10.66
N ARG A 257 -11.27 11.15 9.78
CA ARG A 257 -11.89 12.47 10.08
C ARG A 257 -12.93 12.44 11.21
N LYS A 258 -13.54 11.28 11.49
CA LYS A 258 -14.49 11.16 12.62
C LYS A 258 -13.79 11.14 13.97
N VAL A 259 -12.52 10.77 14.01
CA VAL A 259 -11.71 10.70 15.23
C VAL A 259 -10.92 12.00 15.44
N LEU A 260 -10.43 12.63 14.38
CA LEU A 260 -9.69 13.89 14.42
C LEU A 260 -10.60 15.13 14.40
#